data_79937729c215430385ec2aed18580822
#
_entry.id   79937729c215430385ec2aed18580822
#
_cell.length_a   1.000
_cell.length_b   1.000
_cell.length_c   1.000
_cell.angle_alpha   90.00
_cell.angle_beta   90.00
_cell.angle_gamma   90.00
#
_symmetry.space_group_name_H-M   'P 1'
#
loop_
_entity.id
_entity.type
_entity.pdbx_description
1 polymer ?
#
loop_
_entity_poly.entity_id
_entity_poly.type
_entity_poly.pdbx_seq_one_letter_code
_entity_poly.pdbx_strand_id
1 'polypeptide(L)'
;MKSSNDEAPILIVSADDFGLTARVSQGIIEAHERGVVTSTSVIAVAPAFSSSAKQLRDVSSLGVGAHFTAVGEDPPLLSAREVPSLVDKRGNFWPTWKAFLPRAAARRIDPDDLRREFAAQLEAISGEGLVVDHFDTHQHIHLWPSVSRVLLDLGDANGVHAMRVTRSNARGPVGVVVRRLARQLEAELRERHWAWTGAATGLDEAGSLGTTEMVQAVGLLAASGAPSAEIGSHPGLPDDPERDRYRWNYNWDLEFTALCSNTVRSAIEDSGFRLGTFADLPRWGM
;
A
#
# COMPACT_ATOMS: atom_id res chain seq x y z
N MET A 1 30.19 -0.38 -18.57
CA MET A 1 29.14 -1.23 -19.20
C MET A 1 28.08 -1.36 -18.12
N LYS A 2 26.88 -0.72 -18.28
CA LYS A 2 25.73 -1.01 -17.44
C LYS A 2 25.37 -2.49 -17.65
N SER A 3 25.13 -3.22 -16.59
CA SER A 3 24.70 -4.61 -16.67
C SER A 3 23.34 -4.66 -17.41
N SER A 4 23.10 -5.67 -18.23
CA SER A 4 21.80 -5.88 -18.91
C SER A 4 20.62 -6.03 -17.93
N ASN A 5 20.90 -6.18 -16.65
CA ASN A 5 19.90 -6.30 -15.59
C ASN A 5 19.38 -4.93 -15.11
N ASP A 6 20.11 -3.83 -15.35
CA ASP A 6 19.69 -2.47 -14.96
C ASP A 6 18.63 -1.87 -15.90
N GLU A 7 18.40 -2.50 -17.08
CA GLU A 7 17.41 -2.08 -18.06
C GLU A 7 16.09 -2.88 -17.98
N ALA A 8 16.03 -3.97 -17.21
CA ALA A 8 14.83 -4.77 -17.04
C ALA A 8 13.75 -3.98 -16.29
N PRO A 9 12.46 -4.07 -16.73
CA PRO A 9 11.37 -3.41 -16.03
C PRO A 9 11.23 -3.94 -14.59
N ILE A 10 10.86 -3.05 -13.67
CA ILE A 10 10.76 -3.36 -12.24
C ILE A 10 9.36 -3.88 -11.92
N LEU A 11 9.26 -4.99 -11.19
CA LEU A 11 8.03 -5.43 -10.55
C LEU A 11 8.17 -5.28 -9.03
N ILE A 12 7.28 -4.53 -8.43
CA ILE A 12 7.10 -4.44 -6.99
C ILE A 12 5.92 -5.35 -6.61
N VAL A 13 6.17 -6.28 -5.70
CA VAL A 13 5.11 -7.11 -5.11
C VAL A 13 4.90 -6.62 -3.69
N SER A 14 3.84 -5.85 -3.50
CA SER A 14 3.49 -5.21 -2.24
C SER A 14 2.55 -6.09 -1.43
N ALA A 15 2.90 -6.33 -0.17
CA ALA A 15 2.06 -6.98 0.82
C ALA A 15 1.56 -5.93 1.82
N ASP A 16 0.28 -5.62 1.78
CA ASP A 16 -0.33 -4.57 2.59
C ASP A 16 -0.68 -5.04 4.01
N ASP A 17 -1.01 -4.08 4.86
CA ASP A 17 -1.56 -4.28 6.19
C ASP A 17 -0.57 -4.86 7.23
N PHE A 18 0.75 -4.64 7.11
CA PHE A 18 1.69 -5.01 8.16
C PHE A 18 1.32 -4.31 9.48
N GLY A 19 1.26 -5.07 10.57
CA GLY A 19 0.81 -4.60 11.87
C GLY A 19 -0.65 -4.90 12.17
N LEU A 20 -1.46 -5.30 11.19
CA LEU A 20 -2.89 -5.60 11.38
C LEU A 20 -3.12 -6.65 12.46
N THR A 21 -2.45 -7.80 12.32
CA THR A 21 -2.31 -8.84 13.32
C THR A 21 -0.88 -9.37 13.34
N ALA A 22 -0.50 -10.08 14.39
CA ALA A 22 0.81 -10.71 14.45
C ALA A 22 1.02 -11.75 13.33
N ARG A 23 -0.05 -12.49 12.95
CA ARG A 23 0.03 -13.52 11.91
C ARG A 23 0.00 -12.95 10.49
N VAL A 24 -0.65 -11.81 10.27
CA VAL A 24 -0.53 -11.07 9.01
C VAL A 24 0.90 -10.57 8.87
N SER A 25 1.47 -9.93 9.88
CA SER A 25 2.85 -9.44 9.86
C SER A 25 3.88 -10.55 9.63
N GLN A 26 3.72 -11.67 10.31
CA GLN A 26 4.58 -12.85 10.10
C GLN A 26 4.43 -13.41 8.69
N GLY A 27 3.20 -13.51 8.17
CA GLY A 27 2.93 -13.97 6.80
C GLY A 27 3.59 -13.10 5.74
N ILE A 28 3.61 -11.78 5.94
CA ILE A 28 4.29 -10.83 5.05
C ILE A 28 5.81 -11.08 5.05
N ILE A 29 6.42 -11.22 6.22
CA ILE A 29 7.86 -11.52 6.32
C ILE A 29 8.19 -12.86 5.66
N GLU A 30 7.43 -13.93 5.95
CA GLU A 30 7.65 -15.24 5.33
C GLU A 30 7.44 -15.20 3.81
N ALA A 31 6.46 -14.43 3.30
CA ALA A 31 6.24 -14.27 1.87
C ALA A 31 7.36 -13.46 1.18
N HIS A 32 8.08 -12.61 1.92
CA HIS A 32 9.32 -12.00 1.45
C HIS A 32 10.48 -13.00 1.44
N GLU A 33 10.73 -13.68 2.55
CA GLU A 33 11.90 -14.57 2.69
C GLU A 33 11.84 -15.81 1.78
N ARG A 34 10.65 -16.35 1.57
CA ARG A 34 10.42 -17.60 0.83
C ARG A 34 9.73 -17.41 -0.52
N GLY A 35 9.10 -16.26 -0.70
CA GLY A 35 8.26 -15.93 -1.83
C GLY A 35 8.81 -14.82 -2.71
N VAL A 36 7.91 -14.01 -3.24
CA VAL A 36 8.19 -12.95 -4.22
C VAL A 36 7.89 -11.55 -3.71
N VAL A 37 7.46 -11.39 -2.47
CA VAL A 37 7.17 -10.09 -1.88
C VAL A 37 8.44 -9.24 -1.77
N THR A 38 8.38 -8.00 -2.20
CA THR A 38 9.51 -7.06 -2.17
C THR A 38 9.24 -5.79 -1.37
N SER A 39 7.97 -5.50 -1.11
CA SER A 39 7.55 -4.30 -0.39
C SER A 39 6.39 -4.63 0.54
N THR A 40 6.27 -3.90 1.62
CA THR A 40 5.11 -3.93 2.51
C THR A 40 4.72 -2.52 2.92
N SER A 41 3.44 -2.31 3.26
CA SER A 41 3.00 -1.05 3.86
C SER A 41 2.44 -1.27 5.26
N VAL A 42 2.82 -0.39 6.18
CA VAL A 42 2.68 -0.54 7.63
C VAL A 42 1.52 0.28 8.16
N ILE A 43 0.60 -0.34 8.89
CA ILE A 43 -0.50 0.32 9.60
C ILE A 43 -0.08 0.64 11.04
N ALA A 44 0.29 1.88 11.31
CA ALA A 44 0.75 2.31 12.64
C ALA A 44 -0.35 2.29 13.72
N VAL A 45 -1.62 2.43 13.33
CA VAL A 45 -2.76 2.39 14.27
C VAL A 45 -3.18 0.98 14.63
N ALA A 46 -2.70 -0.03 13.94
CA ALA A 46 -3.11 -1.42 14.13
C ALA A 46 -2.51 -2.02 15.41
N PRO A 47 -3.25 -2.92 16.08
CA PRO A 47 -2.88 -3.40 17.44
C PRO A 47 -1.57 -4.18 17.49
N ALA A 48 -1.20 -4.88 16.41
CA ALA A 48 0.02 -5.69 16.38
C ALA A 48 1.24 -4.93 15.83
N PHE A 49 1.11 -3.65 15.46
CA PHE A 49 2.19 -2.88 14.83
C PHE A 49 3.46 -2.86 15.69
N SER A 50 3.42 -2.28 16.89
CA SER A 50 4.62 -2.12 17.74
C SER A 50 5.27 -3.47 18.09
N SER A 51 4.47 -4.52 18.31
CA SER A 51 5.00 -5.85 18.62
C SER A 51 5.67 -6.52 17.42
N SER A 52 5.24 -6.22 16.20
CA SER A 52 5.76 -6.80 14.95
C SER A 52 6.90 -5.98 14.33
N ALA A 53 6.98 -4.69 14.62
CA ALA A 53 7.91 -3.76 14.00
C ALA A 53 9.39 -4.19 14.14
N LYS A 54 9.76 -4.80 15.28
CA LYS A 54 11.11 -5.33 15.48
C LYS A 54 11.49 -6.37 14.44
N GLN A 55 10.58 -7.28 14.11
CA GLN A 55 10.84 -8.33 13.11
C GLN A 55 11.03 -7.70 11.72
N LEU A 56 10.23 -6.69 11.37
CA LEU A 56 10.37 -5.98 10.11
C LEU A 56 11.70 -5.24 9.99
N ARG A 57 12.17 -4.63 11.07
CA ARG A 57 13.46 -3.94 11.11
C ARG A 57 14.66 -4.86 10.83
N ASP A 58 14.54 -6.14 11.19
CA ASP A 58 15.59 -7.12 10.97
C ASP A 58 15.64 -7.62 9.50
N VAL A 59 14.67 -7.23 8.65
CA VAL A 59 14.54 -7.62 7.24
C VAL A 59 14.81 -6.42 6.32
N SER A 60 16.08 -6.02 6.20
CA SER A 60 16.49 -4.81 5.50
C SER A 60 16.27 -4.83 3.97
N SER A 61 16.01 -5.98 3.37
CA SER A 61 15.73 -6.14 1.93
C SER A 61 14.26 -5.93 1.56
N LEU A 62 13.35 -5.88 2.55
CA LEU A 62 11.95 -5.60 2.34
C LEU A 62 11.71 -4.08 2.36
N GLY A 63 11.20 -3.51 1.25
CA GLY A 63 10.80 -2.11 1.20
C GLY A 63 9.66 -1.82 2.18
N VAL A 64 9.67 -0.67 2.82
CA VAL A 64 8.70 -0.30 3.85
C VAL A 64 7.96 0.97 3.48
N GLY A 65 6.66 0.87 3.27
CA GLY A 65 5.75 2.00 3.10
C GLY A 65 5.00 2.37 4.38
N ALA A 66 4.51 3.59 4.44
CA ALA A 66 3.54 4.00 5.44
C ALA A 66 2.12 3.85 4.87
N HIS A 67 1.35 2.88 5.40
CA HIS A 67 -0.04 2.62 5.06
C HIS A 67 -0.96 3.49 5.90
N PHE A 68 -1.01 4.77 5.57
CA PHE A 68 -1.75 5.74 6.37
C PHE A 68 -3.23 5.39 6.48
N THR A 69 -3.73 5.48 7.68
CA THR A 69 -5.11 5.10 8.00
C THR A 69 -5.89 6.30 8.50
N ALA A 70 -7.00 6.63 7.83
CA ALA A 70 -8.04 7.55 8.30
C ALA A 70 -9.45 6.98 8.08
N VAL A 71 -9.50 5.68 7.77
CA VAL A 71 -10.72 4.86 7.67
C VAL A 71 -10.41 3.47 8.19
N GLY A 72 -11.38 2.76 8.74
CA GLY A 72 -11.23 1.37 9.18
C GLY A 72 -11.72 1.13 10.60
N GLU A 73 -11.34 -0.01 11.15
CA GLU A 73 -11.84 -0.53 12.42
C GLU A 73 -11.02 -0.05 13.63
N ASP A 74 -9.74 0.29 13.41
CA ASP A 74 -8.85 0.73 14.48
C ASP A 74 -8.97 2.25 14.71
N PRO A 75 -8.84 2.72 15.97
CA PRO A 75 -8.96 4.14 16.26
C PRO A 75 -7.73 4.93 15.80
N PRO A 76 -7.81 6.27 15.63
CA PRO A 76 -6.65 7.10 15.38
C PRO A 76 -5.62 7.04 16.52
N LEU A 77 -4.37 7.39 16.24
CA LEU A 77 -3.35 7.60 17.26
C LEU A 77 -3.65 8.84 18.11
N LEU A 78 -4.20 9.88 17.49
CA LEU A 78 -4.57 11.11 18.15
C LEU A 78 -5.99 11.02 18.72
N SER A 79 -6.25 11.82 19.75
CA SER A 79 -7.59 11.86 20.36
C SER A 79 -8.64 12.48 19.42
N ALA A 80 -9.92 12.17 19.64
CA ALA A 80 -11.03 12.76 18.93
C ALA A 80 -11.12 14.32 19.05
N ARG A 81 -10.43 14.91 20.02
CA ARG A 81 -10.35 16.37 20.15
C ARG A 81 -9.32 16.97 19.21
N GLU A 82 -8.28 16.22 18.90
CA GLU A 82 -7.19 16.66 18.01
C GLU A 82 -7.54 16.45 16.53
N VAL A 83 -8.34 15.41 16.21
CA VAL A 83 -8.74 15.09 14.84
C VAL A 83 -10.27 14.92 14.70
N PRO A 84 -11.07 15.91 15.11
CA PRO A 84 -12.52 15.79 15.20
C PRO A 84 -13.23 15.49 13.88
N SER A 85 -12.67 15.86 12.74
CA SER A 85 -13.28 15.60 11.43
C SER A 85 -13.08 14.17 10.93
N LEU A 86 -12.07 13.45 11.46
CA LEU A 86 -11.73 12.09 11.04
C LEU A 86 -12.54 11.01 11.75
N VAL A 87 -13.20 11.36 12.83
CA VAL A 87 -13.83 10.37 13.72
C VAL A 87 -15.34 10.53 13.84
N ASP A 88 -15.98 9.46 14.25
CA ASP A 88 -17.39 9.45 14.62
C ASP A 88 -17.59 9.91 16.09
N LYS A 89 -18.84 9.88 16.58
CA LYS A 89 -19.20 10.27 17.95
C LYS A 89 -18.57 9.38 19.03
N ARG A 90 -18.03 8.22 18.66
CA ARG A 90 -17.36 7.27 19.58
C ARG A 90 -15.84 7.44 19.55
N GLY A 91 -15.31 8.32 18.70
CA GLY A 91 -13.88 8.54 18.54
C GLY A 91 -13.20 7.53 17.61
N ASN A 92 -13.95 6.76 16.81
CA ASN A 92 -13.41 5.84 15.84
C ASN A 92 -13.36 6.48 14.46
N PHE A 93 -12.44 6.06 13.60
CA PHE A 93 -12.44 6.45 12.21
C PHE A 93 -13.77 6.09 11.50
N TRP A 94 -14.04 6.78 10.40
CA TRP A 94 -15.12 6.36 9.51
C TRP A 94 -14.80 4.95 8.99
N PRO A 95 -15.77 4.00 9.02
CA PRO A 95 -15.44 2.57 8.84
C PRO A 95 -14.96 2.22 7.43
N THR A 96 -15.30 3.04 6.42
CA THR A 96 -14.92 2.74 5.03
C THR A 96 -14.74 4.00 4.20
N TRP A 97 -14.02 3.86 3.07
CA TRP A 97 -13.95 4.91 2.05
C TRP A 97 -15.33 5.40 1.60
N LYS A 98 -16.37 4.55 1.58
CA LYS A 98 -17.75 4.92 1.23
C LYS A 98 -18.37 5.88 2.25
N ALA A 99 -17.97 5.80 3.51
CA ALA A 99 -18.39 6.74 4.55
C ALA A 99 -17.52 8.02 4.56
N PHE A 100 -16.24 7.90 4.23
CA PHE A 100 -15.26 8.98 4.23
C PHE A 100 -15.39 9.91 3.02
N LEU A 101 -15.41 9.39 1.78
CA LEU A 101 -15.35 10.20 0.56
C LEU A 101 -16.50 11.22 0.40
N PRO A 102 -17.77 10.90 0.73
CA PRO A 102 -18.84 11.92 0.69
C PRO A 102 -18.58 13.08 1.66
N ARG A 103 -17.93 12.81 2.80
CA ARG A 103 -17.54 13.85 3.76
C ARG A 103 -16.42 14.70 3.23
N ALA A 104 -15.41 14.07 2.63
CA ALA A 104 -14.32 14.78 1.97
C ALA A 104 -14.81 15.66 0.81
N ALA A 105 -15.72 15.14 -0.02
CA ALA A 105 -16.37 15.91 -1.09
C ALA A 105 -17.20 17.09 -0.57
N ALA A 106 -17.85 16.93 0.58
CA ALA A 106 -18.58 17.99 1.27
C ALA A 106 -17.68 18.94 2.10
N ARG A 107 -16.34 18.81 2.00
CA ARG A 107 -15.34 19.57 2.78
C ARG A 107 -15.54 19.47 4.30
N ARG A 108 -16.01 18.30 4.76
CA ARG A 108 -16.20 17.98 6.19
C ARG A 108 -15.04 17.19 6.78
N ILE A 109 -14.06 16.83 5.99
CA ILE A 109 -12.75 16.30 6.42
C ILE A 109 -11.79 17.49 6.36
N ASP A 110 -11.23 17.84 7.51
CA ASP A 110 -10.26 18.91 7.62
C ASP A 110 -8.87 18.41 7.20
N PRO A 111 -8.21 19.02 6.20
CA PRO A 111 -6.84 18.64 5.83
C PRO A 111 -5.82 18.78 6.98
N ASP A 112 -6.05 19.67 7.95
CA ASP A 112 -5.17 19.83 9.08
C ASP A 112 -5.31 18.66 10.09
N ASP A 113 -6.52 18.10 10.23
CA ASP A 113 -6.72 16.86 11.00
C ASP A 113 -5.99 15.69 10.34
N LEU A 114 -6.10 15.53 9.01
CA LEU A 114 -5.37 14.52 8.25
C LEU A 114 -3.86 14.69 8.43
N ARG A 115 -3.35 15.93 8.32
CA ARG A 115 -1.91 16.20 8.48
C ARG A 115 -1.41 15.81 9.87
N ARG A 116 -2.16 16.16 10.93
CA ARG A 116 -1.78 15.81 12.31
C ARG A 116 -1.75 14.30 12.52
N GLU A 117 -2.79 13.61 12.11
CA GLU A 117 -2.90 12.17 12.27
C GLU A 117 -1.84 11.42 11.46
N PHE A 118 -1.65 11.77 10.18
CA PHE A 118 -0.64 11.14 9.33
C PHE A 118 0.80 11.43 9.79
N ALA A 119 1.05 12.63 10.33
CA ALA A 119 2.33 12.94 10.94
C ALA A 119 2.59 12.07 12.19
N ALA A 120 1.57 11.86 13.05
CA ALA A 120 1.69 10.98 14.21
C ALA A 120 1.91 9.52 13.80
N GLN A 121 1.23 9.05 12.74
CA GLN A 121 1.45 7.69 12.21
C GLN A 121 2.86 7.52 11.64
N LEU A 122 3.37 8.50 10.88
CA LEU A 122 4.74 8.46 10.35
C LEU A 122 5.78 8.51 11.48
N GLU A 123 5.55 9.33 12.51
CA GLU A 123 6.41 9.40 13.69
C GLU A 123 6.44 8.07 14.44
N ALA A 124 5.28 7.40 14.60
CA ALA A 124 5.20 6.08 15.23
C ALA A 124 6.01 5.03 14.43
N ILE A 125 5.90 5.02 13.09
CA ILE A 125 6.66 4.11 12.23
C ILE A 125 8.17 4.37 12.36
N SER A 126 8.57 5.64 12.26
CA SER A 126 9.97 6.04 12.38
C SER A 126 10.54 5.81 13.78
N GLY A 127 9.71 5.97 14.81
CA GLY A 127 10.06 5.70 16.21
C GLY A 127 10.41 4.23 16.48
N GLU A 128 9.86 3.31 15.69
CA GLU A 128 10.25 1.89 15.71
C GLU A 128 11.56 1.62 14.93
N GLY A 129 12.19 2.65 14.36
CA GLY A 129 13.44 2.54 13.59
C GLY A 129 13.25 2.02 12.16
N LEU A 130 12.03 2.09 11.62
CA LEU A 130 11.73 1.73 10.24
C LEU A 130 11.99 2.92 9.31
N VAL A 131 12.61 2.65 8.16
CA VAL A 131 12.86 3.65 7.12
C VAL A 131 11.80 3.53 6.04
N VAL A 132 10.95 4.54 5.93
CA VAL A 132 9.85 4.56 4.97
C VAL A 132 10.37 5.01 3.59
N ASP A 133 10.10 4.22 2.55
CA ASP A 133 10.50 4.50 1.17
C ASP A 133 9.33 4.97 0.28
N HIS A 134 8.07 4.72 0.68
CA HIS A 134 6.90 5.17 -0.06
C HIS A 134 5.69 5.39 0.83
N PHE A 135 4.68 6.07 0.28
CA PHE A 135 3.40 6.32 0.92
C PHE A 135 2.24 5.68 0.16
N ASP A 136 1.28 5.21 0.92
CA ASP A 136 -0.04 4.83 0.44
C ASP A 136 -1.07 4.97 1.57
N THR A 137 -2.30 4.48 1.39
CA THR A 137 -3.30 4.53 2.45
C THR A 137 -4.19 3.30 2.45
N HIS A 138 -4.63 2.92 3.63
CA HIS A 138 -5.68 1.93 3.80
C HIS A 138 -6.94 2.33 3.01
N GLN A 139 -7.52 1.36 2.30
CA GLN A 139 -8.64 1.54 1.37
C GLN A 139 -8.41 2.63 0.30
N HIS A 140 -7.14 2.92 -0.04
CA HIS A 140 -6.72 3.77 -1.16
C HIS A 140 -7.32 5.18 -1.18
N ILE A 141 -7.63 5.76 0.00
CA ILE A 141 -8.19 7.11 0.10
C ILE A 141 -7.20 8.20 -0.36
N HIS A 142 -5.90 7.88 -0.52
CA HIS A 142 -4.89 8.78 -1.09
C HIS A 142 -5.18 9.16 -2.55
N LEU A 143 -6.03 8.44 -3.26
CA LEU A 143 -6.50 8.87 -4.57
C LEU A 143 -7.37 10.14 -4.50
N TRP A 144 -7.92 10.47 -3.33
CA TRP A 144 -8.72 11.68 -3.16
C TRP A 144 -7.83 12.92 -3.02
N PRO A 145 -8.06 14.03 -3.83
CA PRO A 145 -7.11 15.13 -3.95
C PRO A 145 -6.74 15.87 -2.67
N SER A 146 -7.64 15.95 -1.68
CA SER A 146 -7.27 16.58 -0.40
C SER A 146 -6.38 15.69 0.46
N VAL A 147 -6.47 14.36 0.29
CA VAL A 147 -5.64 13.38 1.00
C VAL A 147 -4.27 13.32 0.33
N SER A 148 -4.21 13.17 -1.03
CA SER A 148 -2.93 13.14 -1.74
C SER A 148 -2.06 14.37 -1.45
N ARG A 149 -2.64 15.56 -1.42
CA ARG A 149 -1.88 16.79 -1.14
C ARG A 149 -1.26 16.79 0.25
N VAL A 150 -2.01 16.34 1.26
CA VAL A 150 -1.46 16.22 2.62
C VAL A 150 -0.30 15.24 2.66
N LEU A 151 -0.41 14.10 1.96
CA LEU A 151 0.67 13.11 1.91
C LEU A 151 1.88 13.62 1.12
N LEU A 152 1.66 14.31 0.02
CA LEU A 152 2.75 14.92 -0.77
C LEU A 152 3.52 15.96 0.05
N ASP A 153 2.80 16.85 0.77
CA ASP A 153 3.42 17.85 1.64
C ASP A 153 4.18 17.17 2.80
N LEU A 154 3.63 16.10 3.37
CA LEU A 154 4.27 15.31 4.43
C LEU A 154 5.53 14.60 3.91
N GLY A 155 5.48 14.02 2.73
CA GLY A 155 6.63 13.35 2.13
C GLY A 155 7.74 14.31 1.76
N ASP A 156 7.43 15.46 1.15
CA ASP A 156 8.41 16.50 0.85
C ASP A 156 9.13 16.99 2.12
N ALA A 157 8.39 17.10 3.25
CA ALA A 157 8.97 17.49 4.53
C ALA A 157 9.85 16.40 5.18
N ASN A 158 9.63 15.11 4.84
CA ASN A 158 10.32 13.98 5.46
C ASN A 158 11.25 13.22 4.50
N GLY A 159 11.41 13.69 3.26
CA GLY A 159 12.32 13.08 2.28
C GLY A 159 11.79 11.81 1.61
N VAL A 160 10.49 11.50 1.75
CA VAL A 160 9.84 10.38 1.07
C VAL A 160 9.20 10.91 -0.22
N HIS A 161 9.63 10.39 -1.37
CA HIS A 161 9.20 10.90 -2.68
C HIS A 161 8.74 9.77 -3.62
N ALA A 162 8.12 8.73 -3.06
CA ALA A 162 7.42 7.72 -3.82
C ALA A 162 6.03 7.49 -3.25
N MET A 163 5.06 7.23 -4.13
CA MET A 163 3.68 6.96 -3.74
C MET A 163 3.07 5.91 -4.65
N ARG A 164 2.30 5.00 -4.06
CA ARG A 164 1.46 4.07 -4.81
C ARG A 164 0.43 4.82 -5.65
N VAL A 165 0.24 4.38 -6.88
CA VAL A 165 -0.89 4.82 -7.72
C VAL A 165 -1.76 3.61 -8.03
N THR A 166 -2.79 3.44 -7.24
CA THR A 166 -3.75 2.34 -7.40
C THR A 166 -4.57 2.49 -8.68
N ARG A 167 -4.75 1.40 -9.43
CA ARG A 167 -5.48 1.35 -10.68
C ARG A 167 -6.62 0.34 -10.61
N SER A 168 -7.67 0.55 -11.40
CA SER A 168 -8.80 -0.39 -11.52
C SER A 168 -9.10 -0.69 -13.00
N ASN A 169 -9.30 -1.95 -13.30
CA ASN A 169 -9.76 -2.45 -14.60
C ASN A 169 -11.28 -2.68 -14.63
N ALA A 170 -11.98 -2.47 -13.51
CA ALA A 170 -13.42 -2.62 -13.42
C ALA A 170 -14.15 -1.66 -14.37
N ARG A 171 -15.17 -2.19 -15.08
CA ARG A 171 -15.96 -1.43 -16.07
C ARG A 171 -17.05 -0.54 -15.45
N GLY A 172 -17.34 -0.74 -14.15
CA GLY A 172 -18.38 0.01 -13.43
C GLY A 172 -18.00 1.46 -13.11
N PRO A 173 -18.94 2.26 -12.59
CA PRO A 173 -18.73 3.67 -12.29
C PRO A 173 -17.59 3.91 -11.28
N VAL A 174 -17.40 3.02 -10.31
CA VAL A 174 -16.29 3.10 -9.33
C VAL A 174 -14.94 2.99 -10.04
N GLY A 175 -14.77 2.01 -10.95
CA GLY A 175 -13.54 1.88 -11.73
C GLY A 175 -13.24 3.10 -12.60
N VAL A 176 -14.28 3.75 -13.17
CA VAL A 176 -14.11 5.00 -13.92
C VAL A 176 -13.60 6.12 -13.02
N VAL A 177 -14.17 6.25 -11.82
CA VAL A 177 -13.74 7.26 -10.83
C VAL A 177 -12.30 6.99 -10.39
N VAL A 178 -11.96 5.74 -10.04
CA VAL A 178 -10.59 5.35 -9.65
C VAL A 178 -9.58 5.72 -10.74
N ARG A 179 -9.84 5.35 -12.00
CA ARG A 179 -8.94 5.71 -13.12
C ARG A 179 -8.80 7.22 -13.34
N ARG A 180 -9.86 8.00 -13.09
CA ARG A 180 -9.79 9.47 -13.18
C ARG A 180 -8.93 10.04 -12.06
N LEU A 181 -9.15 9.61 -10.81
CA LEU A 181 -8.40 10.06 -9.65
C LEU A 181 -6.93 9.63 -9.74
N ALA A 182 -6.64 8.40 -10.19
CA ALA A 182 -5.28 7.94 -10.43
C ALA A 182 -4.52 8.85 -11.41
N ARG A 183 -5.14 9.21 -12.56
CA ARG A 183 -4.53 10.14 -13.51
C ARG A 183 -4.30 11.53 -12.95
N GLN A 184 -5.18 12.00 -12.07
CA GLN A 184 -4.99 13.27 -11.41
C GLN A 184 -3.82 13.21 -10.42
N LEU A 185 -3.72 12.15 -9.62
CA LEU A 185 -2.61 11.92 -8.73
C LEU A 185 -1.28 11.83 -9.50
N GLU A 186 -1.22 11.09 -10.61
CA GLU A 186 -0.03 11.01 -11.45
C GLU A 186 0.44 12.39 -11.97
N ALA A 187 -0.49 13.28 -12.29
CA ALA A 187 -0.15 14.64 -12.70
C ALA A 187 0.50 15.42 -11.55
N GLU A 188 -0.06 15.32 -10.33
CA GLU A 188 0.50 15.95 -9.11
C GLU A 188 1.88 15.38 -8.75
N LEU A 189 2.05 14.04 -8.85
CA LEU A 189 3.34 13.36 -8.61
C LEU A 189 4.41 13.81 -9.61
N ARG A 190 4.02 13.94 -10.89
CA ARG A 190 4.94 14.43 -11.94
C ARG A 190 5.40 15.85 -11.69
N GLU A 191 4.51 16.75 -11.32
CA GLU A 191 4.83 18.14 -11.01
C GLU A 191 5.80 18.27 -9.82
N ARG A 192 5.71 17.33 -8.85
CA ARG A 192 6.57 17.32 -7.66
C ARG A 192 7.81 16.43 -7.80
N HIS A 193 8.06 15.83 -8.97
CA HIS A 193 9.18 14.90 -9.22
C HIS A 193 9.20 13.69 -8.27
N TRP A 194 8.04 13.15 -7.96
CA TRP A 194 7.88 11.92 -7.20
C TRP A 194 7.99 10.68 -8.08
N ALA A 195 8.25 9.53 -7.47
CA ALA A 195 8.24 8.22 -8.13
C ALA A 195 6.91 7.51 -7.93
N TRP A 196 6.50 6.73 -8.93
CA TRP A 196 5.37 5.80 -8.88
C TRP A 196 5.51 4.72 -9.95
N THR A 197 4.75 3.62 -9.84
CA THR A 197 4.76 2.54 -10.83
C THR A 197 3.93 2.90 -12.06
N GLY A 198 4.44 2.58 -13.26
CA GLY A 198 3.76 2.83 -14.54
C GLY A 198 2.47 2.03 -14.74
N ALA A 199 2.41 0.82 -14.15
CA ALA A 199 1.23 -0.05 -14.13
C ALA A 199 0.99 -0.63 -12.74
N ALA A 200 -0.24 -0.99 -12.41
CA ALA A 200 -0.57 -1.64 -11.13
C ALA A 200 -1.83 -2.51 -11.26
N THR A 201 -1.91 -3.54 -10.41
CA THR A 201 -3.09 -4.40 -10.20
C THR A 201 -3.20 -4.78 -8.72
N GLY A 202 -4.24 -5.53 -8.34
CA GLY A 202 -4.48 -5.98 -6.97
C GLY A 202 -5.63 -5.24 -6.27
N LEU A 203 -6.09 -4.08 -6.79
CA LEU A 203 -7.25 -3.40 -6.20
C LEU A 203 -8.56 -4.17 -6.43
N ASP A 204 -8.80 -4.56 -7.68
CA ASP A 204 -10.06 -5.21 -8.04
C ASP A 204 -10.08 -6.67 -7.56
N GLU A 205 -8.92 -7.26 -7.33
CA GLU A 205 -8.66 -8.64 -6.94
C GLU A 205 -8.34 -8.80 -5.44
N ALA A 206 -8.39 -7.72 -4.67
CA ALA A 206 -8.00 -7.73 -3.24
C ALA A 206 -8.68 -8.85 -2.45
N GLY A 207 -7.88 -9.65 -1.75
CA GLY A 207 -8.35 -10.82 -1.00
C GLY A 207 -8.65 -12.06 -1.85
N SER A 208 -8.33 -12.06 -3.15
CA SER A 208 -8.62 -13.19 -4.06
C SER A 208 -7.49 -13.54 -5.02
N LEU A 209 -6.28 -13.00 -4.84
CA LEU A 209 -5.12 -13.26 -5.68
C LEU A 209 -4.49 -14.63 -5.38
N GLY A 210 -5.12 -15.70 -5.86
CA GLY A 210 -4.53 -17.03 -5.86
C GLY A 210 -3.41 -17.17 -6.90
N THR A 211 -2.79 -18.37 -6.96
CA THR A 211 -1.66 -18.63 -7.87
C THR A 211 -1.99 -18.33 -9.34
N THR A 212 -3.19 -18.72 -9.79
CA THR A 212 -3.65 -18.49 -11.17
C THR A 212 -3.83 -17.01 -11.46
N GLU A 213 -4.47 -16.28 -10.56
CA GLU A 213 -4.74 -14.84 -10.67
C GLU A 213 -3.41 -14.05 -10.64
N MET A 214 -2.46 -14.44 -9.79
CA MET A 214 -1.12 -13.83 -9.75
C MET A 214 -0.36 -14.02 -11.07
N VAL A 215 -0.36 -15.22 -11.64
CA VAL A 215 0.28 -15.49 -12.94
C VAL A 215 -0.36 -14.65 -14.06
N GLN A 216 -1.69 -14.54 -14.06
CA GLN A 216 -2.41 -13.69 -15.01
C GLN A 216 -2.06 -12.20 -14.80
N ALA A 217 -1.98 -11.74 -13.56
CA ALA A 217 -1.60 -10.37 -13.21
C ALA A 217 -0.19 -10.04 -13.74
N VAL A 218 0.80 -10.93 -13.53
CA VAL A 218 2.16 -10.78 -14.06
C VAL A 218 2.13 -10.67 -15.59
N GLY A 219 1.40 -11.54 -16.28
CA GLY A 219 1.29 -11.52 -17.73
C GLY A 219 0.65 -10.22 -18.27
N LEU A 220 -0.39 -9.73 -17.61
CA LEU A 220 -1.06 -8.47 -17.98
C LEU A 220 -0.14 -7.26 -17.77
N LEU A 221 0.60 -7.23 -16.66
CA LEU A 221 1.55 -6.16 -16.38
C LEU A 221 2.72 -6.17 -17.36
N ALA A 222 3.27 -7.33 -17.71
CA ALA A 222 4.32 -7.45 -18.72
C ALA A 222 3.83 -6.98 -20.10
N ALA A 223 2.61 -7.37 -20.49
CA ALA A 223 2.00 -6.94 -21.74
C ALA A 223 1.72 -5.42 -21.82
N SER A 224 1.68 -4.72 -20.67
CA SER A 224 1.50 -3.26 -20.64
C SER A 224 2.70 -2.50 -21.20
N GLY A 225 3.90 -3.11 -21.19
CA GLY A 225 5.15 -2.46 -21.60
C GLY A 225 5.61 -1.34 -20.65
N ALA A 226 5.03 -1.24 -19.45
CA ALA A 226 5.42 -0.23 -18.49
C ALA A 226 6.83 -0.51 -17.92
N PRO A 227 7.67 0.52 -17.70
CA PRO A 227 9.03 0.33 -17.18
C PRO A 227 9.03 -0.10 -15.69
N SER A 228 7.91 0.05 -15.01
CA SER A 228 7.70 -0.44 -13.65
C SER A 228 6.23 -0.80 -13.42
N ALA A 229 6.00 -1.82 -12.60
CA ALA A 229 4.68 -2.31 -12.27
C ALA A 229 4.56 -2.70 -10.79
N GLU A 230 3.33 -2.74 -10.28
CA GLU A 230 3.04 -3.16 -8.91
C GLU A 230 1.89 -4.16 -8.87
N ILE A 231 2.03 -5.17 -8.00
CA ILE A 231 0.94 -6.04 -7.56
C ILE A 231 0.71 -5.78 -6.07
N GLY A 232 -0.46 -5.24 -5.72
CA GLY A 232 -0.90 -5.14 -4.32
C GLY A 232 -1.54 -6.45 -3.86
N SER A 233 -1.21 -6.91 -2.66
CA SER A 233 -1.69 -8.17 -2.09
C SER A 233 -1.84 -8.08 -0.58
N HIS A 234 -2.57 -9.04 0.02
CA HIS A 234 -2.89 -9.06 1.44
C HIS A 234 -2.65 -10.47 2.02
N PRO A 235 -1.38 -10.92 2.12
CA PRO A 235 -1.07 -12.23 2.68
C PRO A 235 -1.23 -12.27 4.19
N GLY A 236 -1.53 -13.45 4.73
CA GLY A 236 -1.51 -13.72 6.15
C GLY A 236 -1.43 -15.22 6.40
N LEU A 237 -0.83 -15.63 7.52
CA LEU A 237 -0.76 -17.05 7.88
C LEU A 237 -2.15 -17.59 8.27
N PRO A 238 -2.42 -18.87 8.06
CA PRO A 238 -3.66 -19.52 8.50
C PRO A 238 -3.85 -19.46 10.01
N ASP A 239 -5.07 -19.79 10.48
CA ASP A 239 -5.42 -19.91 11.90
C ASP A 239 -5.16 -18.64 12.71
N ASP A 240 -5.63 -17.49 12.20
CA ASP A 240 -5.53 -16.21 12.85
C ASP A 240 -6.91 -15.71 13.35
N PRO A 241 -7.27 -15.96 14.61
CA PRO A 241 -8.56 -15.54 15.17
C PRO A 241 -8.67 -14.00 15.31
N GLU A 242 -7.57 -13.25 15.32
CA GLU A 242 -7.60 -11.80 15.41
C GLU A 242 -8.14 -11.17 14.13
N ARG A 243 -8.03 -11.87 12.98
CA ARG A 243 -8.61 -11.42 11.70
C ARG A 243 -10.14 -11.38 11.69
N ASP A 244 -10.83 -12.11 12.56
CA ASP A 244 -12.30 -12.17 12.62
C ASP A 244 -12.96 -10.79 12.86
N ARG A 245 -12.20 -9.83 13.41
CA ARG A 245 -12.65 -8.45 13.59
C ARG A 245 -12.70 -7.66 12.27
N TYR A 246 -11.93 -8.08 11.25
CA TYR A 246 -11.83 -7.44 9.93
C TYR A 246 -12.72 -8.18 8.92
N ARG A 247 -13.92 -7.70 8.70
CA ARG A 247 -14.93 -8.36 7.86
C ARG A 247 -14.79 -8.00 6.38
N TRP A 248 -13.55 -8.13 5.86
CA TRP A 248 -13.26 -7.75 4.48
C TRP A 248 -13.48 -8.88 3.48
N ASN A 249 -13.74 -10.12 3.93
CA ASN A 249 -13.87 -11.35 3.14
C ASN A 249 -12.59 -11.67 2.33
N TYR A 250 -11.42 -11.35 2.86
CA TYR A 250 -10.15 -11.66 2.24
C TYR A 250 -9.72 -13.10 2.53
N ASN A 251 -9.13 -13.75 1.50
CA ASN A 251 -8.49 -15.07 1.64
C ASN A 251 -6.98 -14.87 1.85
N TRP A 252 -6.57 -14.35 3.00
CA TRP A 252 -5.15 -14.08 3.32
C TRP A 252 -4.24 -15.29 3.08
N ASP A 253 -4.70 -16.50 3.45
CA ASP A 253 -3.94 -17.76 3.30
C ASP A 253 -3.75 -18.13 1.82
N LEU A 254 -4.76 -17.85 0.98
CA LEU A 254 -4.68 -18.06 -0.47
C LEU A 254 -3.62 -17.15 -1.09
N GLU A 255 -3.62 -15.87 -0.74
CA GLU A 255 -2.65 -14.92 -1.25
C GLU A 255 -1.24 -15.23 -0.72
N PHE A 256 -1.10 -15.59 0.56
CA PHE A 256 0.18 -16.06 1.12
C PHE A 256 0.73 -17.26 0.33
N THR A 257 -0.11 -18.26 0.08
CA THR A 257 0.28 -19.46 -0.68
C THR A 257 0.72 -19.11 -2.10
N ALA A 258 -0.02 -18.21 -2.76
CA ALA A 258 0.31 -17.75 -4.11
C ALA A 258 1.66 -17.02 -4.15
N LEU A 259 1.91 -16.12 -3.22
CA LEU A 259 3.15 -15.35 -3.12
C LEU A 259 4.39 -16.22 -2.84
N CYS A 260 4.21 -17.37 -2.16
CA CYS A 260 5.26 -18.35 -1.91
C CYS A 260 5.40 -19.40 -3.03
N SER A 261 4.56 -19.36 -4.07
CA SER A 261 4.51 -20.37 -5.13
C SER A 261 5.68 -20.25 -6.10
N ASN A 262 6.34 -21.36 -6.40
CA ASN A 262 7.33 -21.44 -7.47
C ASN A 262 6.73 -21.12 -8.85
N THR A 263 5.45 -21.42 -9.07
CA THR A 263 4.74 -21.08 -10.32
C THR A 263 4.67 -19.56 -10.54
N VAL A 264 4.38 -18.80 -9.49
CA VAL A 264 4.37 -17.33 -9.57
C VAL A 264 5.78 -16.80 -9.77
N ARG A 265 6.77 -17.34 -9.06
CA ARG A 265 8.18 -16.96 -9.24
C ARG A 265 8.64 -17.17 -10.68
N SER A 266 8.41 -18.36 -11.25
CA SER A 266 8.77 -18.65 -12.64
C SER A 266 8.04 -17.72 -13.64
N ALA A 267 6.76 -17.42 -13.39
CA ALA A 267 6.03 -16.48 -14.25
C ALA A 267 6.65 -15.06 -14.22
N ILE A 268 7.15 -14.61 -13.08
CA ILE A 268 7.85 -13.32 -12.97
C ILE A 268 9.19 -13.39 -13.73
N GLU A 269 9.98 -14.44 -13.56
CA GLU A 269 11.25 -14.66 -14.24
C GLU A 269 11.06 -14.69 -15.78
N ASP A 270 10.06 -15.44 -16.26
CA ASP A 270 9.74 -15.57 -17.68
C ASP A 270 9.18 -14.28 -18.30
N SER A 271 8.60 -13.39 -17.49
CA SER A 271 8.04 -12.11 -17.95
C SER A 271 9.09 -11.06 -18.26
N GLY A 272 10.33 -11.27 -17.86
CA GLY A 272 11.43 -10.33 -18.01
C GLY A 272 11.46 -9.20 -16.97
N PHE A 273 10.57 -9.22 -15.97
CA PHE A 273 10.65 -8.32 -14.82
C PHE A 273 11.82 -8.69 -13.91
N ARG A 274 12.45 -7.66 -13.34
CA ARG A 274 13.24 -7.80 -12.10
C ARG A 274 12.40 -7.40 -10.90
N LEU A 275 12.52 -8.12 -9.81
CA LEU A 275 11.91 -7.74 -8.55
C LEU A 275 12.65 -6.50 -7.96
N GLY A 276 11.90 -5.58 -7.38
CA GLY A 276 12.44 -4.37 -6.76
C GLY A 276 11.47 -3.76 -5.75
N THR A 277 11.88 -2.63 -5.17
CA THR A 277 11.14 -1.85 -4.18
C THR A 277 10.79 -0.46 -4.73
N PHE A 278 10.05 0.35 -3.99
CA PHE A 278 9.80 1.74 -4.36
C PHE A 278 11.08 2.59 -4.36
N ALA A 279 12.09 2.22 -3.55
CA ALA A 279 13.39 2.89 -3.53
C ALA A 279 14.18 2.71 -4.85
N ASP A 280 13.87 1.68 -5.65
CA ASP A 280 14.50 1.42 -6.95
C ASP A 280 13.86 2.24 -8.08
N LEU A 281 12.73 2.89 -7.85
CA LEU A 281 12.04 3.66 -8.86
C LEU A 281 12.76 4.99 -9.13
N PRO A 282 12.97 5.37 -10.41
CA PRO A 282 13.50 6.70 -10.73
C PRO A 282 12.46 7.77 -10.38
N ARG A 283 12.91 8.89 -9.82
CA ARG A 283 12.06 10.06 -9.69
C ARG A 283 11.79 10.65 -11.09
N TRP A 284 10.58 11.14 -11.29
CA TRP A 284 10.18 11.70 -12.57
C TRP A 284 11.01 12.94 -12.94
N GLY A 285 11.67 12.89 -14.09
CA GLY A 285 12.39 14.05 -14.64
C GLY A 285 13.73 14.37 -13.99
N MET A 286 14.30 13.47 -13.20
CA MET A 286 15.65 13.56 -12.67
C MET A 286 16.64 12.73 -13.46
#